data_52b1363d48d6d49daf195f5dc8c26936
#
_entry.id   52b1363d48d6d49daf195f5dc8c26936
#
_cell.length_a   1.000
_cell.length_b   1.000
_cell.length_c   1.000
_cell.angle_alpha   90.00
_cell.angle_beta   90.00
_cell.angle_gamma   90.00
#
_symmetry.space_group_name_H-M   'P 1'
#
loop_
_entity.id
_entity.type
_entity.pdbx_description
1 polymer ?
#
loop_
_entity_poly.entity_id
_entity_poly.type
_entity_poly.pdbx_seq_one_letter_code
_entity_poly.pdbx_strand_id
1 'polypeptide(L)'
;MLFRSLNEKDERLIKFLAREKHMTPFRSPRLSFEIKAPLFVARQWWRYVVDTLHIEVGTSWNESSRRYIRDKVEFYVPSSNEWRSAPANSKQGSGKNLPLLEGINLTEDLLNHYARCEDEYNKAIDKGVAPEQARLFLPAYG
;
A
#
# COMPACT_ATOMS: atom_id res chain seq x y z
N MET A 1 -22.66 -8.28 -26.05
CA MET A 1 -22.36 -9.55 -25.37
C MET A 1 -23.11 -9.56 -24.05
N LEU A 2 -24.09 -10.44 -23.89
CA LEU A 2 -24.86 -10.53 -22.64
C LEU A 2 -24.05 -11.37 -21.65
N PHE A 3 -23.62 -10.75 -20.56
CA PHE A 3 -23.01 -11.47 -19.43
C PHE A 3 -24.12 -12.22 -18.71
N ARG A 4 -24.02 -13.53 -18.63
CA ARG A 4 -24.91 -14.36 -17.81
C ARG A 4 -24.23 -14.69 -16.48
N SER A 5 -25.00 -14.85 -15.45
CA SER A 5 -24.52 -15.35 -14.16
C SER A 5 -24.00 -16.80 -14.30
N LEU A 6 -23.01 -17.13 -13.49
CA LEU A 6 -22.53 -18.51 -13.37
C LEU A 6 -23.65 -19.39 -12.80
N ASN A 7 -23.73 -20.61 -13.31
CA ASN A 7 -24.60 -21.64 -12.79
C ASN A 7 -23.79 -22.84 -12.28
N GLU A 8 -24.43 -23.81 -11.66
CA GLU A 8 -23.76 -24.97 -11.09
C GLU A 8 -22.94 -25.81 -12.09
N LYS A 9 -23.32 -25.82 -13.38
CA LYS A 9 -22.56 -26.52 -14.42
C LYS A 9 -21.25 -25.78 -14.70
N ASP A 10 -21.29 -24.46 -14.72
CA ASP A 10 -20.13 -23.62 -14.93
C ASP A 10 -19.14 -23.77 -13.77
N GLU A 11 -19.62 -23.77 -12.53
CA GLU A 11 -18.79 -24.00 -11.36
C GLU A 11 -18.13 -25.39 -11.37
N ARG A 12 -18.88 -26.44 -11.72
CA ARG A 12 -18.34 -27.79 -11.86
C ARG A 12 -17.26 -27.85 -12.94
N LEU A 13 -17.47 -27.18 -14.08
CA LEU A 13 -16.49 -27.12 -15.16
C LEU A 13 -15.22 -26.40 -14.70
N ILE A 14 -15.34 -25.26 -14.05
CA ILE A 14 -14.20 -24.49 -13.52
C ILE A 14 -13.39 -25.35 -12.53
N LYS A 15 -14.07 -26.01 -11.58
CA LYS A 15 -13.42 -26.91 -10.61
C LYS A 15 -12.73 -28.09 -11.29
N PHE A 16 -13.36 -28.69 -12.30
CA PHE A 16 -12.77 -29.75 -13.10
C PHE A 16 -11.50 -29.29 -13.82
N LEU A 17 -11.56 -28.17 -14.55
CA LEU A 17 -10.42 -27.63 -15.30
C LEU A 17 -9.25 -27.29 -14.38
N ALA A 18 -9.52 -26.70 -13.21
CA ALA A 18 -8.50 -26.41 -12.22
C ALA A 18 -7.84 -27.68 -11.65
N ARG A 19 -8.65 -28.68 -11.29
CA ARG A 19 -8.16 -29.96 -10.77
C ARG A 19 -7.28 -30.69 -11.78
N GLU A 20 -7.70 -30.73 -13.04
CA GLU A 20 -6.97 -31.39 -14.14
C GLU A 20 -5.84 -30.52 -14.71
N LYS A 21 -5.56 -29.37 -14.09
CA LYS A 21 -4.49 -28.42 -14.49
C LYS A 21 -4.60 -27.91 -15.93
N HIS A 22 -5.81 -27.78 -16.46
CA HIS A 22 -6.07 -27.13 -17.73
C HIS A 22 -6.00 -25.60 -17.54
N MET A 23 -4.78 -25.06 -17.53
CA MET A 23 -4.53 -23.66 -17.12
C MET A 23 -4.88 -22.61 -18.16
N THR A 24 -5.04 -22.97 -19.44
CA THR A 24 -5.28 -22.01 -20.53
C THR A 24 -6.48 -21.10 -20.30
N PRO A 25 -7.65 -21.58 -19.85
CA PRO A 25 -8.79 -20.69 -19.59
C PRO A 25 -8.54 -19.70 -18.44
N PHE A 26 -7.64 -20.02 -17.48
CA PHE A 26 -7.33 -19.19 -16.33
C PHE A 26 -6.26 -18.12 -16.61
N ARG A 27 -5.61 -18.17 -17.78
CA ARG A 27 -4.60 -17.19 -18.18
C ARG A 27 -5.18 -15.95 -18.87
N SER A 28 -6.39 -16.04 -19.38
CA SER A 28 -7.05 -14.96 -20.13
C SER A 28 -7.78 -13.92 -19.26
N PRO A 29 -8.37 -14.28 -18.10
CA PRO A 29 -9.04 -13.30 -17.26
C PRO A 29 -8.08 -12.24 -16.73
N ARG A 30 -8.55 -10.98 -16.75
CA ARG A 30 -7.84 -9.84 -16.15
C ARG A 30 -8.73 -9.18 -15.12
N LEU A 31 -8.14 -8.81 -13.99
CA LEU A 31 -8.79 -8.05 -12.94
C LEU A 31 -8.03 -6.76 -12.74
N SER A 32 -8.76 -5.65 -12.66
CA SER A 32 -8.20 -4.34 -12.34
C SER A 32 -8.69 -3.94 -10.95
N PHE A 33 -7.78 -3.46 -10.12
CA PHE A 33 -8.07 -3.01 -8.77
C PHE A 33 -7.56 -1.59 -8.60
N GLU A 34 -8.37 -0.76 -7.98
CA GLU A 34 -7.90 0.48 -7.38
C GLU A 34 -7.53 0.19 -5.93
N ILE A 35 -6.32 0.59 -5.52
CA ILE A 35 -5.78 0.22 -4.23
C ILE A 35 -5.30 1.49 -3.53
N LYS A 36 -5.79 1.73 -2.31
CA LYS A 36 -5.23 2.71 -1.38
C LYS A 36 -4.44 1.96 -0.31
N ALA A 37 -3.15 2.23 -0.22
CA ALA A 37 -2.27 1.59 0.75
C ALA A 37 -1.21 2.58 1.25
N PRO A 38 -0.71 2.42 2.49
CA PRO A 38 0.43 3.18 2.98
C PRO A 38 1.66 2.97 2.10
N LEU A 39 2.50 4.00 1.95
CA LEU A 39 3.65 3.95 1.06
C LEU A 39 4.64 2.83 1.41
N PHE A 40 4.85 2.53 2.69
CA PHE A 40 5.72 1.44 3.12
C PHE A 40 5.21 0.05 2.70
N VAL A 41 3.89 -0.14 2.59
CA VAL A 41 3.28 -1.36 2.05
C VAL A 41 3.40 -1.39 0.53
N ALA A 42 3.09 -0.28 -0.13
CA ALA A 42 3.14 -0.16 -1.59
C ALA A 42 4.54 -0.44 -2.14
N ARG A 43 5.60 0.06 -1.49
CA ARG A 43 7.00 -0.19 -1.89
C ARG A 43 7.41 -1.66 -1.80
N GLN A 44 6.91 -2.41 -0.79
CA GLN A 44 7.16 -3.84 -0.72
C GLN A 44 6.39 -4.60 -1.79
N TRP A 45 5.14 -4.19 -2.05
CA TRP A 45 4.34 -4.79 -3.10
C TRP A 45 4.96 -4.59 -4.49
N TRP A 46 5.53 -3.42 -4.75
CA TRP A 46 6.22 -3.11 -6.00
C TRP A 46 7.27 -4.15 -6.38
N ARG A 47 8.01 -4.70 -5.44
CA ARG A 47 9.02 -5.75 -5.72
C ARG A 47 8.42 -6.99 -6.38
N TYR A 48 7.20 -7.36 -6.04
CA TYR A 48 6.53 -8.53 -6.61
C TYR A 48 5.97 -8.28 -8.01
N VAL A 49 5.70 -7.03 -8.37
CA VAL A 49 5.23 -6.67 -9.72
C VAL A 49 6.38 -6.66 -10.72
N VAL A 50 7.56 -6.23 -10.31
CA VAL A 50 8.76 -6.16 -11.18
C VAL A 50 9.25 -7.54 -11.62
N ASP A 51 9.08 -8.56 -10.78
CA ASP A 51 9.53 -9.93 -11.05
C ASP A 51 8.49 -10.80 -11.78
N THR A 52 7.32 -10.26 -12.11
CA THR A 52 6.32 -11.03 -12.84
C THR A 52 6.55 -10.89 -14.34
N LEU A 53 6.47 -12.01 -15.07
CA LEU A 53 6.57 -12.10 -16.54
C LEU A 53 5.52 -11.25 -17.31
N HIS A 54 4.73 -10.45 -16.61
CA HIS A 54 3.73 -9.54 -17.17
C HIS A 54 4.29 -8.15 -17.49
N ILE A 55 5.60 -7.98 -17.53
CA ILE A 55 6.31 -6.74 -17.91
C ILE A 55 5.86 -6.26 -19.31
N GLU A 56 5.47 -7.15 -20.20
CA GLU A 56 5.01 -6.82 -21.54
C GLU A 56 3.65 -6.08 -21.60
N VAL A 57 2.92 -5.98 -20.49
CA VAL A 57 1.57 -5.40 -20.46
C VAL A 57 1.52 -4.06 -19.70
N GLY A 58 2.66 -3.37 -19.57
CA GLY A 58 2.67 -1.97 -19.13
C GLY A 58 2.19 -1.77 -17.69
N THR A 59 2.74 -2.53 -16.73
CA THR A 59 2.62 -2.18 -15.32
C THR A 59 3.48 -0.94 -15.05
N SER A 60 2.88 0.23 -15.09
CA SER A 60 3.53 1.47 -14.69
C SER A 60 3.05 1.87 -13.30
N TRP A 61 3.99 2.24 -12.45
CA TRP A 61 3.70 2.88 -11.19
C TRP A 61 3.79 4.38 -11.37
N ASN A 62 2.69 5.09 -11.10
CA ASN A 62 2.68 6.53 -11.04
C ASN A 62 2.61 6.94 -9.57
N GLU A 63 3.59 7.70 -9.14
CA GLU A 63 3.62 8.32 -7.83
C GLU A 63 3.13 9.77 -7.96
N SER A 64 2.19 10.20 -7.12
CA SER A 64 1.79 11.61 -7.02
C SER A 64 2.99 12.41 -6.52
N SER A 65 3.56 13.21 -7.42
CA SER A 65 4.75 13.97 -7.11
C SER A 65 4.39 15.33 -6.52
N ARG A 66 4.83 15.59 -5.29
CA ARG A 66 4.69 16.92 -4.63
C ARG A 66 5.51 18.03 -5.29
N ARG A 67 6.24 17.74 -6.33
CA ARG A 67 6.92 18.78 -7.14
C ARG A 67 5.93 19.71 -7.84
N TYR A 68 4.75 19.20 -8.17
CA TYR A 68 3.72 19.91 -8.94
C TYR A 68 2.39 20.04 -8.22
N ILE A 69 2.12 19.20 -7.22
CA ILE A 69 0.83 19.10 -6.54
C ILE A 69 1.00 19.56 -5.09
N ARG A 70 0.23 20.57 -4.68
CA ARG A 70 0.19 21.12 -3.31
C ARG A 70 -0.98 20.56 -2.50
N ASP A 71 -1.39 19.34 -2.80
CA ASP A 71 -2.46 18.69 -2.04
C ASP A 71 -2.04 18.47 -0.59
N LYS A 72 -3.02 18.37 0.30
CA LYS A 72 -2.80 18.01 1.70
C LYS A 72 -2.03 16.70 1.78
N VAL A 73 -1.01 16.66 2.64
CA VAL A 73 -0.30 15.41 2.93
C VAL A 73 -1.22 14.50 3.72
N GLU A 74 -1.43 13.28 3.24
CA GLU A 74 -2.07 12.23 4.01
C GLU A 74 -1.00 11.27 4.52
N PHE A 75 -0.96 11.05 5.82
CA PHE A 75 -0.08 10.07 6.44
C PHE A 75 -0.92 8.90 6.99
N TYR A 76 -0.37 7.69 6.88
CA TYR A 76 -0.97 6.55 7.54
C TYR A 76 -0.66 6.60 9.04
N VAL A 77 -1.71 6.52 9.85
CA VAL A 77 -1.63 6.44 11.31
C VAL A 77 -2.36 5.19 11.76
N PRO A 78 -1.68 4.20 12.36
CA PRO A 78 -2.36 3.06 12.96
C PRO A 78 -3.31 3.53 14.06
N SER A 79 -4.47 2.91 14.17
CA SER A 79 -5.32 3.10 15.34
C SER A 79 -4.64 2.48 16.57
N SER A 80 -5.02 2.96 17.76
CA SER A 80 -4.33 2.59 19.02
C SER A 80 -4.31 1.08 19.30
N ASN A 81 -5.23 0.32 18.72
CA ASN A 81 -5.30 -1.14 18.87
C ASN A 81 -4.63 -1.92 17.73
N GLU A 82 -4.01 -1.25 16.75
CA GLU A 82 -3.35 -1.89 15.60
C GLU A 82 -1.83 -2.01 15.75
N TRP A 83 -1.26 -1.38 16.74
CA TRP A 83 0.18 -1.50 17.01
C TRP A 83 0.55 -2.91 17.44
N ARG A 84 1.59 -3.47 16.85
CA ARG A 84 1.98 -4.87 17.02
C ARG A 84 3.41 -5.00 17.48
N SER A 85 3.66 -5.98 18.33
CA SER A 85 4.99 -6.33 18.77
C SER A 85 5.83 -6.95 17.63
N ALA A 86 7.14 -6.98 17.80
CA ALA A 86 7.99 -7.81 16.95
C ALA A 86 7.66 -9.30 17.13
N PRO A 87 7.80 -10.14 16.10
CA PRO A 87 7.60 -11.57 16.22
C PRO A 87 8.72 -12.22 17.02
N ALA A 88 8.40 -13.18 17.90
CA ALA A 88 9.37 -13.82 18.79
C ALA A 88 10.41 -14.67 18.04
N ASN A 89 10.02 -15.37 16.98
CA ASN A 89 10.81 -16.40 16.30
C ASN A 89 10.87 -16.27 14.78
N SER A 90 10.54 -15.12 14.22
CA SER A 90 10.53 -14.92 12.77
C SER A 90 11.17 -13.58 12.41
N LYS A 91 11.90 -13.54 11.30
CA LYS A 91 12.40 -12.29 10.72
C LYS A 91 11.34 -11.52 9.93
N GLN A 92 10.20 -12.13 9.69
CA GLN A 92 9.09 -11.55 8.92
C GLN A 92 7.78 -11.66 9.69
N GLY A 93 6.86 -10.74 9.39
CA GLY A 93 5.57 -10.65 10.06
C GLY A 93 5.61 -9.84 11.35
N SER A 94 4.53 -9.89 12.09
CA SER A 94 4.37 -9.17 13.36
C SER A 94 3.80 -10.09 14.43
N GLY A 95 4.07 -9.75 15.69
CA GLY A 95 3.54 -10.45 16.86
C GLY A 95 2.10 -10.08 17.21
N LYS A 96 1.76 -10.17 18.49
CA LYS A 96 0.46 -9.79 19.02
C LYS A 96 0.34 -8.26 19.10
N ASN A 97 -0.89 -7.77 19.21
CA ASN A 97 -1.12 -6.36 19.45
C ASN A 97 -0.49 -5.93 20.80
N LEU A 98 0.02 -4.71 20.83
CA LEU A 98 0.52 -4.10 22.06
C LEU A 98 -0.64 -3.79 23.02
N PRO A 99 -0.36 -3.61 24.32
CA PRO A 99 -1.33 -3.07 25.27
C PRO A 99 -1.91 -1.76 24.75
N LEU A 100 -3.22 -1.57 24.97
CA LEU A 100 -3.95 -0.40 24.43
C LEU A 100 -3.32 0.94 24.85
N LEU A 101 -2.86 1.06 26.08
CA LEU A 101 -2.23 2.30 26.58
C LEU A 101 -0.94 2.63 25.82
N GLU A 102 -0.12 1.64 25.55
CA GLU A 102 1.10 1.83 24.72
C GLU A 102 0.73 2.23 23.28
N GLY A 103 -0.32 1.60 22.73
CA GLY A 103 -0.82 1.95 21.40
C GLY A 103 -1.36 3.39 21.35
N ILE A 104 -2.04 3.88 22.37
CA ILE A 104 -2.49 5.27 22.47
C ILE A 104 -1.28 6.22 22.43
N ASN A 105 -0.28 5.99 23.28
CA ASN A 105 0.90 6.83 23.36
C ASN A 105 1.66 6.86 22.01
N LEU A 106 1.84 5.70 21.39
CA LEU A 106 2.51 5.60 20.07
C LEU A 106 1.74 6.33 18.96
N THR A 107 0.40 6.26 18.98
CA THR A 107 -0.44 6.98 18.02
C THR A 107 -0.31 8.50 18.21
N GLU A 108 -0.34 9.00 19.45
CA GLU A 108 -0.15 10.42 19.77
C GLU A 108 1.25 10.90 19.38
N ASP A 109 2.29 10.15 19.70
CA ASP A 109 3.67 10.48 19.34
C ASP A 109 3.84 10.57 17.82
N LEU A 110 3.25 9.63 17.07
CA LEU A 110 3.29 9.63 15.62
C LEU A 110 2.55 10.82 15.00
N LEU A 111 1.36 11.16 15.51
CA LEU A 111 0.61 12.33 15.08
C LEU A 111 1.38 13.63 15.33
N ASN A 112 1.99 13.77 16.50
CA ASN A 112 2.83 14.91 16.84
C ASN A 112 4.08 15.00 15.95
N HIS A 113 4.67 13.86 15.62
CA HIS A 113 5.80 13.80 14.68
C HIS A 113 5.39 14.28 13.29
N TYR A 114 4.27 13.78 12.75
CA TYR A 114 3.77 14.19 11.44
C TYR A 114 3.42 15.68 11.37
N ALA A 115 2.78 16.20 12.42
CA ALA A 115 2.48 17.64 12.49
C ALA A 115 3.74 18.50 12.44
N ARG A 116 4.82 18.12 13.13
CA ARG A 116 6.11 18.82 13.05
C ARG A 116 6.73 18.73 11.66
N CYS A 117 6.72 17.55 11.05
CA CYS A 117 7.27 17.38 9.72
C CYS A 117 6.56 18.22 8.66
N GLU A 118 5.22 18.29 8.74
CA GLU A 118 4.41 19.13 7.85
C GLU A 118 4.68 20.61 8.07
N ASP A 119 4.81 21.06 9.32
CA ASP A 119 5.16 22.45 9.66
C ASP A 119 6.55 22.84 9.12
N GLU A 120 7.56 21.97 9.30
CA GLU A 120 8.91 22.21 8.78
C GLU A 120 8.95 22.21 7.25
N TYR A 121 8.20 21.34 6.60
CA TYR A 121 8.01 21.34 5.16
C TYR A 121 7.43 22.68 4.67
N ASN A 122 6.33 23.12 5.29
CA ASN A 122 5.67 24.37 4.91
C ASN A 122 6.59 25.58 5.15
N LYS A 123 7.31 25.64 6.26
CA LYS A 123 8.32 26.67 6.53
C LYS A 123 9.43 26.71 5.48
N ALA A 124 9.85 25.54 4.98
CA ALA A 124 10.85 25.49 3.92
C ALA A 124 10.30 26.05 2.60
N ILE A 125 9.06 25.69 2.25
CA ILE A 125 8.36 26.24 1.07
C ILE A 125 8.22 27.77 1.18
N ASP A 126 7.80 28.28 2.34
CA ASP A 126 7.61 29.71 2.57
C ASP A 126 8.93 30.50 2.46
N LYS A 127 10.05 29.86 2.76
CA LYS A 127 11.40 30.41 2.55
C LYS A 127 11.89 30.36 1.11
N GLY A 128 11.08 29.80 0.19
CA GLY A 128 11.44 29.67 -1.22
C GLY A 128 12.31 28.46 -1.54
N VAL A 129 12.40 27.47 -0.64
CA VAL A 129 13.10 26.21 -0.94
C VAL A 129 12.34 25.46 -2.02
N ALA A 130 13.07 24.93 -3.00
CA ALA A 130 12.46 24.11 -4.07
C ALA A 130 11.69 22.91 -3.50
N PRO A 131 10.49 22.60 -4.02
CA PRO A 131 9.67 21.48 -3.50
C PRO A 131 10.41 20.14 -3.47
N GLU A 132 11.33 19.88 -4.41
CA GLU A 132 12.18 18.71 -4.41
C GLU A 132 13.06 18.59 -3.17
N GLN A 133 13.48 19.71 -2.60
CA GLN A 133 14.30 19.73 -1.39
C GLN A 133 13.43 19.85 -0.14
N ALA A 134 12.38 20.66 -0.16
CA ALA A 134 11.47 20.81 0.98
C ALA A 134 10.87 19.48 1.42
N ARG A 135 10.54 18.57 0.49
CA ARG A 135 10.02 17.24 0.81
C ARG A 135 10.96 16.34 1.63
N LEU A 136 12.25 16.74 1.81
CA LEU A 136 13.15 16.03 2.73
C LEU A 136 12.67 16.08 4.18
N PHE A 137 11.85 17.05 4.54
CA PHE A 137 11.25 17.15 5.87
C PHE A 137 10.07 16.21 6.07
N LEU A 138 9.51 15.64 5.00
CA LEU A 138 8.37 14.72 5.09
C LEU A 138 8.82 13.28 5.31
N PRO A 139 8.11 12.50 6.15
CA PRO A 139 8.42 11.09 6.37
C PRO A 139 8.29 10.29 5.08
N ALA A 140 9.31 9.51 4.76
CA ALA A 140 9.33 8.70 3.54
C ALA A 140 8.43 7.45 3.60
N TYR A 141 7.91 7.12 4.78
CA TYR A 141 7.13 5.91 5.05
C TYR A 141 5.77 6.18 5.70
N GLY A 142 5.40 7.45 5.82
CA GLY A 142 4.09 7.83 6.35
C GLY A 142 2.96 7.81 5.33
#